data_12aeaa3e8abf6b33e2cea8f2fe3c4667
#
_entry.id   12aeaa3e8abf6b33e2cea8f2fe3c4667
#
_cell.length_a   1.000
_cell.length_b   1.000
_cell.length_c   1.000
_cell.angle_alpha   90.00
_cell.angle_beta   90.00
_cell.angle_gamma   90.00
#
_symmetry.space_group_name_H-M   'P 1'
#
loop_
_entity.id
_entity.type
_entity.pdbx_description
1 polymer ?
#
loop_
_entity_poly.entity_id
_entity_poly.type
_entity_poly.pdbx_seq_one_letter_code
_entity_poly.pdbx_strand_id
1 'polypeptide(L)'
;MIANLKKVQIWNEIKDYSFISLGILIYVVAFVLFLMPYKIVTGGATGMSAIIYYATGFHMQYTYIIINGVLLIMALFILGFKFMVKTIYAILLLAVLLTLVQAIVPKQTNGLPIMLLGEGQDFMSMVIGCVLTGVALSTVFLHNGSTGGSDIIAASVNKYHDISLGRILIVIDFCIIGSCMFFPAFGTYLERAHKVMFGFCVLILENFALDYIMNAQRESVQFMIFSSKYQELAEAIGTETGHGVTILDGHGWYTGKDVKVLCILAKKFESTTIFRIIKFTDPHAFVSQSSVIGVYGEGFDEMKVKINKKLHQQRLQQQKKEQA
;
A
#
# COMPACT_ATOMS: atom_id res chain seq x y z
N MET A 1 3.40 -8.96 -32.27
CA MET A 1 2.69 -9.18 -30.98
C MET A 1 3.65 -9.32 -29.81
N ILE A 2 4.61 -10.24 -29.83
CA ILE A 2 5.58 -10.48 -28.73
C ILE A 2 6.45 -9.24 -28.41
N ALA A 3 6.89 -8.47 -29.41
CA ALA A 3 7.68 -7.27 -29.23
C ALA A 3 6.91 -6.14 -28.51
N ASN A 4 5.62 -5.99 -28.77
CA ASN A 4 4.77 -5.02 -28.11
C ASN A 4 4.51 -5.41 -26.63
N LEU A 5 4.34 -6.69 -26.33
CA LEU A 5 4.18 -7.19 -24.96
C LEU A 5 5.44 -6.94 -24.12
N LYS A 6 6.63 -7.18 -24.68
CA LYS A 6 7.90 -6.86 -23.99
C LYS A 6 8.05 -5.35 -23.74
N LYS A 7 7.67 -4.50 -24.70
CA LYS A 7 7.75 -3.05 -24.55
C LYS A 7 6.82 -2.54 -23.44
N VAL A 8 5.60 -3.08 -23.35
CA VAL A 8 4.65 -2.75 -22.27
C VAL A 8 5.17 -3.23 -20.90
N GLN A 9 5.76 -4.42 -20.83
CA GLN A 9 6.35 -4.92 -19.58
C GLN A 9 7.51 -4.04 -19.09
N ILE A 10 8.43 -3.64 -19.99
CA ILE A 10 9.55 -2.76 -19.65
C ILE A 10 9.03 -1.40 -19.18
N TRP A 11 8.03 -0.84 -19.84
CA TRP A 11 7.44 0.43 -19.46
C TRP A 11 6.81 0.38 -18.06
N ASN A 12 6.10 -0.70 -17.73
CA ASN A 12 5.52 -0.90 -16.41
C ASN A 12 6.60 -1.03 -15.32
N GLU A 13 7.70 -1.75 -15.59
CA GLU A 13 8.82 -1.83 -14.64
C GLU A 13 9.48 -0.47 -14.41
N ILE A 14 9.73 0.32 -15.47
CA ILE A 14 10.28 1.69 -15.33
C ILE A 14 9.35 2.57 -14.49
N LYS A 15 8.04 2.47 -14.73
CA LYS A 15 7.03 3.18 -13.96
C LYS A 15 7.09 2.80 -12.48
N ASP A 16 7.16 1.50 -12.18
CA ASP A 16 7.25 1.02 -10.80
C ASP A 16 8.50 1.56 -10.09
N TYR A 17 9.67 1.47 -10.69
CA TYR A 17 10.91 2.02 -10.11
C TYR A 17 10.85 3.54 -9.91
N SER A 18 10.22 4.28 -10.82
CA SER A 18 10.04 5.73 -10.69
C SER A 18 9.15 6.09 -9.50
N PHE A 19 8.02 5.39 -9.32
CA PHE A 19 7.13 5.61 -8.19
C PHE A 19 7.73 5.16 -6.86
N ILE A 20 8.48 4.05 -6.83
CA ILE A 20 9.25 3.62 -5.67
C ILE A 20 10.26 4.71 -5.28
N SER A 21 10.99 5.26 -6.25
CA SER A 21 11.98 6.32 -5.98
C SER A 21 11.34 7.58 -5.43
N LEU A 22 10.19 8.00 -5.99
CA LEU A 22 9.43 9.14 -5.51
C LEU A 22 8.91 8.90 -4.09
N GLY A 23 8.34 7.72 -3.82
CA GLY A 23 7.86 7.35 -2.50
C GLY A 23 8.99 7.38 -1.47
N ILE A 24 10.15 6.83 -1.77
CA ILE A 24 11.30 6.84 -0.87
C ILE A 24 11.83 8.25 -0.63
N LEU A 25 11.86 9.10 -1.65
CA LEU A 25 12.26 10.50 -1.50
C LEU A 25 11.31 11.23 -0.55
N ILE A 26 10.00 11.09 -0.73
CA ILE A 26 8.99 11.68 0.15
C ILE A 26 9.16 11.15 1.58
N TYR A 27 9.38 9.84 1.74
CA TYR A 27 9.60 9.20 3.04
C TYR A 27 10.80 9.81 3.76
N VAL A 28 11.95 9.88 3.10
CA VAL A 28 13.19 10.39 3.71
C VAL A 28 13.06 11.87 4.06
N VAL A 29 12.49 12.68 3.17
CA VAL A 29 12.26 14.11 3.43
C VAL A 29 11.33 14.30 4.62
N ALA A 30 10.21 13.57 4.66
CA ALA A 30 9.27 13.62 5.77
C ALA A 30 9.92 13.20 7.09
N PHE A 31 10.68 12.11 7.08
CA PHE A 31 11.37 11.60 8.26
C PHE A 31 12.43 12.59 8.78
N VAL A 32 13.31 13.09 7.90
CA VAL A 32 14.43 13.94 8.29
C VAL A 32 13.98 15.36 8.72
N LEU A 33 12.93 15.90 8.10
CA LEU A 33 12.46 17.27 8.40
C LEU A 33 11.42 17.34 9.51
N PHE A 34 10.59 16.30 9.68
CA PHE A 34 9.47 16.37 10.63
C PHE A 34 9.61 15.43 11.83
N LEU A 35 10.16 14.22 11.66
CA LEU A 35 10.20 13.24 12.75
C LEU A 35 11.53 13.25 13.50
N MET A 36 12.64 13.27 12.77
CA MET A 36 13.99 13.18 13.36
C MET A 36 14.36 14.37 14.24
N PRO A 37 14.03 15.66 13.91
CA PRO A 37 14.41 16.81 14.72
C PRO A 37 13.86 16.77 16.15
N TYR A 38 12.65 16.21 16.30
CA TYR A 38 11.95 16.09 17.58
C TYR A 38 12.20 14.75 18.29
N LYS A 39 13.11 13.92 17.76
CA LYS A 39 13.40 12.56 18.26
C LYS A 39 12.15 11.69 18.39
N ILE A 40 11.21 11.85 17.44
CA ILE A 40 10.00 11.05 17.38
C ILE A 40 10.40 9.64 16.94
N VAL A 41 9.95 8.65 17.70
CA VAL A 41 10.25 7.24 17.43
C VAL A 41 9.18 6.69 16.49
N THR A 42 9.63 6.05 15.43
CA THR A 42 8.77 5.36 14.45
C THR A 42 8.91 3.84 14.60
N GLY A 43 8.10 3.10 13.88
CA GLY A 43 8.25 1.66 13.74
C GLY A 43 9.30 1.27 12.67
N GLY A 44 9.33 -0.01 12.34
CA GLY A 44 10.14 -0.57 11.28
C GLY A 44 11.65 -0.55 11.50
N ALA A 45 12.40 -0.88 10.44
CA ALA A 45 13.85 -0.85 10.48
C ALA A 45 14.41 0.57 10.66
N THR A 46 13.74 1.58 10.10
CA THR A 46 14.09 2.99 10.31
C THR A 46 13.92 3.39 11.76
N GLY A 47 12.83 3.00 12.41
CA GLY A 47 12.60 3.24 13.84
C GLY A 47 13.63 2.55 14.73
N MET A 48 13.88 1.26 14.51
CA MET A 48 14.94 0.53 15.22
C MET A 48 16.31 1.19 15.04
N SER A 49 16.63 1.61 13.83
CA SER A 49 17.90 2.28 13.53
C SER A 49 17.99 3.66 14.19
N ALA A 50 16.87 4.39 14.26
CA ALA A 50 16.79 5.67 14.98
C ALA A 50 16.95 5.49 16.50
N ILE A 51 16.32 4.46 17.08
CA ILE A 51 16.48 4.11 18.49
C ILE A 51 17.96 3.86 18.82
N ILE A 52 18.63 3.05 18.00
CA ILE A 52 20.06 2.75 18.19
C ILE A 52 20.90 4.01 17.99
N TYR A 53 20.61 4.84 16.99
CA TYR A 53 21.30 6.12 16.80
C TYR A 53 21.15 7.05 17.99
N TYR A 54 19.94 7.21 18.53
CA TYR A 54 19.70 8.06 19.70
C TYR A 54 20.34 7.52 20.97
N ALA A 55 20.46 6.19 21.09
CA ALA A 55 21.03 5.53 22.26
C ALA A 55 22.57 5.51 22.26
N THR A 56 23.19 5.34 21.08
CA THR A 56 24.63 5.04 20.98
C THR A 56 25.42 6.04 20.14
N GLY A 57 24.76 6.88 19.33
CA GLY A 57 25.39 7.73 18.32
C GLY A 57 25.84 6.98 17.06
N PHE A 58 25.64 5.65 17.00
CA PHE A 58 26.02 4.86 15.82
C PHE A 58 25.15 5.24 14.61
N HIS A 59 25.77 5.47 13.45
CA HIS A 59 25.09 6.00 12.27
C HIS A 59 23.90 5.15 11.85
N MET A 60 22.75 5.79 11.72
CA MET A 60 21.45 5.19 11.44
C MET A 60 21.48 4.33 10.15
N GLN A 61 22.18 4.77 9.10
CA GLN A 61 22.25 4.10 7.81
C GLN A 61 22.87 2.69 7.89
N TYR A 62 23.92 2.54 8.69
CA TYR A 62 24.59 1.24 8.83
C TYR A 62 23.72 0.24 9.58
N THR A 63 23.09 0.67 10.67
CA THR A 63 22.14 -0.16 11.42
C THR A 63 20.98 -0.58 10.53
N TYR A 64 20.43 0.36 9.75
CA TYR A 64 19.36 0.12 8.82
C TYR A 64 19.73 -0.96 7.76
N ILE A 65 20.92 -0.87 7.17
CA ILE A 65 21.40 -1.85 6.18
C ILE A 65 21.61 -3.23 6.84
N ILE A 66 22.18 -3.29 8.03
CA ILE A 66 22.42 -4.55 8.75
C ILE A 66 21.09 -5.27 9.05
N ILE A 67 20.11 -4.55 9.63
CA ILE A 67 18.80 -5.12 9.95
C ILE A 67 18.13 -5.65 8.68
N ASN A 68 18.12 -4.84 7.62
CA ASN A 68 17.50 -5.24 6.37
C ASN A 68 18.23 -6.39 5.68
N GLY A 69 19.55 -6.49 5.79
CA GLY A 69 20.32 -7.62 5.27
C GLY A 69 19.84 -8.94 5.84
N VAL A 70 19.63 -9.00 7.17
CA VAL A 70 19.10 -10.20 7.84
C VAL A 70 17.67 -10.51 7.37
N LEU A 71 16.81 -9.51 7.31
CA LEU A 71 15.41 -9.69 6.91
C LEU A 71 15.25 -10.09 5.45
N LEU A 72 16.11 -9.57 4.55
CA LEU A 72 16.12 -9.95 3.14
C LEU A 72 16.48 -11.42 2.92
N ILE A 73 17.41 -11.96 3.71
CA ILE A 73 17.74 -13.39 3.64
C ILE A 73 16.50 -14.24 3.98
N MET A 74 15.74 -13.84 5.02
CA MET A 74 14.50 -14.52 5.37
C MET A 74 13.42 -14.38 4.29
N ALA A 75 13.31 -13.21 3.69
CA ALA A 75 12.31 -12.89 2.67
C ALA A 75 12.55 -13.60 1.33
N LEU A 76 13.79 -13.95 1.03
CA LEU A 76 14.18 -14.63 -0.23
C LEU A 76 13.32 -15.86 -0.53
N PHE A 77 13.06 -16.65 0.51
CA PHE A 77 12.30 -17.89 0.40
C PHE A 77 10.77 -17.67 0.35
N ILE A 78 10.28 -16.48 0.73
CA ILE A 78 8.85 -16.22 0.92
C ILE A 78 8.28 -15.38 -0.22
N LEU A 79 8.89 -14.25 -0.54
CA LEU A 79 8.26 -13.20 -1.36
C LEU A 79 8.57 -13.28 -2.85
N GLY A 80 9.60 -14.05 -3.23
CA GLY A 80 9.99 -14.24 -4.61
C GLY A 80 10.92 -13.16 -5.15
N PHE A 81 11.58 -13.48 -6.28
CA PHE A 81 12.72 -12.71 -6.80
C PHE A 81 12.37 -11.28 -7.24
N LYS A 82 11.21 -11.07 -7.89
CA LYS A 82 10.80 -9.74 -8.36
C LYS A 82 10.61 -8.74 -7.22
N PHE A 83 9.93 -9.16 -6.16
CA PHE A 83 9.74 -8.34 -4.97
C PHE A 83 11.08 -8.00 -4.31
N MET A 84 11.98 -8.98 -4.24
CA MET A 84 13.30 -8.78 -3.65
C MET A 84 14.14 -7.75 -4.38
N VAL A 85 14.20 -7.79 -5.71
CA VAL A 85 14.98 -6.83 -6.48
C VAL A 85 14.50 -5.40 -6.24
N LYS A 86 13.18 -5.17 -6.25
CA LYS A 86 12.60 -3.87 -5.95
C LYS A 86 12.84 -3.44 -4.51
N THR A 87 12.77 -4.37 -3.57
CA THR A 87 13.03 -4.10 -2.14
C THR A 87 14.50 -3.78 -1.88
N ILE A 88 15.44 -4.51 -2.46
CA ILE A 88 16.88 -4.21 -2.36
C ILE A 88 17.17 -2.82 -2.94
N TYR A 89 16.61 -2.51 -4.12
CA TYR A 89 16.74 -1.18 -4.71
C TYR A 89 16.21 -0.10 -3.76
N ALA A 90 15.02 -0.31 -3.19
CA ALA A 90 14.38 0.62 -2.27
C ALA A 90 15.22 0.86 -1.00
N ILE A 91 15.75 -0.22 -0.39
CA ILE A 91 16.59 -0.15 0.81
C ILE A 91 17.88 0.63 0.53
N LEU A 92 18.56 0.34 -0.56
CA LEU A 92 19.80 1.03 -0.93
C LEU A 92 19.54 2.50 -1.23
N LEU A 93 18.48 2.80 -1.99
CA LEU A 93 18.08 4.17 -2.31
C LEU A 93 17.73 4.95 -1.05
N LEU A 94 16.98 4.36 -0.11
CA LEU A 94 16.64 4.97 1.17
C LEU A 94 17.89 5.30 1.98
N ALA A 95 18.84 4.37 2.09
CA ALA A 95 20.09 4.59 2.81
C ALA A 95 20.92 5.74 2.20
N VAL A 96 21.00 5.80 0.87
CA VAL A 96 21.69 6.88 0.15
C VAL A 96 20.98 8.22 0.36
N LEU A 97 19.68 8.28 0.14
CA LEU A 97 18.90 9.50 0.30
C LEU A 97 18.90 10.00 1.75
N LEU A 98 18.82 9.07 2.73
CA LEU A 98 18.89 9.42 4.13
C LEU A 98 20.23 10.12 4.46
N THR A 99 21.32 9.60 3.92
CA THR A 99 22.66 10.20 4.09
C THR A 99 22.73 11.57 3.42
N LEU A 100 22.25 11.69 2.19
CA LEU A 100 22.29 12.94 1.42
C LEU A 100 21.42 14.02 2.06
N VAL A 101 20.18 13.69 2.42
CA VAL A 101 19.24 14.68 3.00
C VAL A 101 19.74 15.13 4.38
N GLN A 102 20.27 14.22 5.23
CA GLN A 102 20.88 14.59 6.51
C GLN A 102 22.15 15.44 6.35
N ALA A 103 22.88 15.32 5.24
CA ALA A 103 24.05 16.13 4.96
C ALA A 103 23.69 17.55 4.48
N ILE A 104 22.59 17.68 3.72
CA ILE A 104 22.14 18.97 3.13
C ILE A 104 21.37 19.80 4.15
N VAL A 105 20.53 19.17 5.00
CA VAL A 105 19.71 19.87 5.97
C VAL A 105 20.56 20.49 7.07
N PRO A 106 20.37 21.80 7.40
CA PRO A 106 21.06 22.45 8.49
C PRO A 106 20.83 21.70 9.81
N LYS A 107 21.85 21.68 10.66
CA LYS A 107 21.82 20.97 11.94
C LYS A 107 21.69 21.92 13.11
N GLN A 108 20.98 21.48 14.13
CA GLN A 108 20.95 22.13 15.45
C GLN A 108 22.27 21.90 16.18
N THR A 109 22.47 22.60 17.30
CA THR A 109 23.66 22.46 18.19
C THR A 109 23.86 21.02 18.69
N ASN A 110 22.80 20.25 18.80
CA ASN A 110 22.81 18.83 19.20
C ASN A 110 23.11 17.83 18.07
N GLY A 111 23.44 18.35 16.87
CA GLY A 111 23.72 17.52 15.67
C GLY A 111 22.50 16.95 14.93
N LEU A 112 21.29 17.17 15.44
CA LEU A 112 20.05 16.79 14.76
C LEU A 112 19.66 17.81 13.67
N PRO A 113 18.81 17.43 12.69
CA PRO A 113 18.28 18.37 11.73
C PRO A 113 17.53 19.53 12.39
N ILE A 114 17.44 20.67 11.70
CA ILE A 114 16.71 21.85 12.17
C ILE A 114 15.22 21.54 12.36
N MET A 115 14.60 22.09 13.39
CA MET A 115 13.15 22.02 13.62
C MET A 115 12.44 22.98 12.69
N LEU A 116 11.90 22.48 11.57
CA LEU A 116 11.27 23.28 10.51
C LEU A 116 10.08 24.10 11.04
N LEU A 117 9.31 23.54 11.97
CA LEU A 117 8.12 24.20 12.54
C LEU A 117 8.44 24.99 13.83
N GLY A 118 9.69 24.94 14.31
CA GLY A 118 10.10 25.60 15.56
C GLY A 118 9.94 24.71 16.79
N GLU A 119 10.36 25.26 17.93
CA GLU A 119 10.28 24.55 19.22
C GLU A 119 8.83 24.43 19.72
N GLY A 120 8.49 23.32 20.36
CA GLY A 120 7.16 23.08 20.93
C GLY A 120 6.09 22.66 19.90
N GLN A 121 6.46 22.44 18.63
CA GLN A 121 5.56 21.99 17.57
C GLN A 121 5.65 20.49 17.29
N ASP A 122 6.00 19.72 18.31
CA ASP A 122 6.25 18.26 18.20
C ASP A 122 5.02 17.53 17.66
N PHE A 123 3.83 17.88 18.16
CA PHE A 123 2.57 17.25 17.73
C PHE A 123 2.24 17.56 16.27
N MET A 124 2.35 18.82 15.85
CA MET A 124 2.07 19.20 14.44
C MET A 124 3.07 18.55 13.50
N SER A 125 4.35 18.53 13.88
CA SER A 125 5.41 17.89 13.11
C SER A 125 5.20 16.39 12.99
N MET A 126 4.77 15.75 14.08
CA MET A 126 4.38 14.34 14.07
C MET A 126 3.25 14.08 13.06
N VAL A 127 2.17 14.85 13.12
CA VAL A 127 1.00 14.64 12.22
C VAL A 127 1.40 14.77 10.76
N ILE A 128 2.11 15.85 10.40
CA ILE A 128 2.58 16.07 9.02
C ILE A 128 3.53 14.95 8.59
N GLY A 129 4.50 14.62 9.45
CA GLY A 129 5.47 13.55 9.20
C GLY A 129 4.77 12.21 8.94
N CYS A 130 3.84 11.81 9.79
CA CYS A 130 3.12 10.53 9.67
C CYS A 130 2.25 10.44 8.41
N VAL A 131 1.54 11.51 8.06
CA VAL A 131 0.73 11.52 6.83
C VAL A 131 1.63 11.37 5.61
N LEU A 132 2.73 12.11 5.56
CA LEU A 132 3.68 12.05 4.43
C LEU A 132 4.38 10.68 4.36
N THR A 133 4.81 10.11 5.49
CA THR A 133 5.44 8.77 5.50
C THR A 133 4.43 7.68 5.14
N GLY A 134 3.19 7.75 5.61
CA GLY A 134 2.13 6.81 5.24
C GLY A 134 1.79 6.86 3.74
N VAL A 135 1.71 8.06 3.14
CA VAL A 135 1.55 8.25 1.68
C VAL A 135 2.75 7.66 0.93
N ALA A 136 3.95 7.92 1.42
CA ALA A 136 5.19 7.42 0.83
C ALA A 136 5.26 5.88 0.84
N LEU A 137 5.01 5.27 1.99
CA LEU A 137 4.99 3.81 2.15
C LEU A 137 3.94 3.16 1.26
N SER A 138 2.71 3.70 1.23
CA SER A 138 1.66 3.17 0.36
C SER A 138 2.06 3.22 -1.11
N THR A 139 2.72 4.29 -1.56
CA THR A 139 3.23 4.41 -2.93
C THR A 139 4.26 3.32 -3.25
N VAL A 140 5.17 3.04 -2.33
CA VAL A 140 6.18 1.97 -2.50
C VAL A 140 5.51 0.59 -2.56
N PHE A 141 4.56 0.31 -1.66
CA PHE A 141 3.85 -0.98 -1.63
C PHE A 141 2.97 -1.23 -2.85
N LEU A 142 2.29 -0.21 -3.36
CA LEU A 142 1.45 -0.33 -4.57
C LEU A 142 2.25 -0.72 -5.80
N HIS A 143 3.56 -0.42 -5.83
CA HIS A 143 4.47 -0.78 -6.91
C HIS A 143 5.32 -2.02 -6.59
N ASN A 144 4.86 -2.85 -5.66
CA ASN A 144 5.52 -4.11 -5.24
C ASN A 144 6.94 -3.91 -4.70
N GLY A 145 7.22 -2.78 -4.07
CA GLY A 145 8.42 -2.50 -3.30
C GLY A 145 8.17 -2.61 -1.80
N SER A 146 9.23 -2.44 -1.02
CA SER A 146 9.17 -2.32 0.45
C SER A 146 10.36 -1.48 0.91
N THR A 147 10.18 -0.70 1.95
CA THR A 147 11.27 0.06 2.57
C THR A 147 12.12 -0.82 3.48
N GLY A 148 11.80 -2.09 3.61
CA GLY A 148 12.52 -3.02 4.47
C GLY A 148 11.94 -3.11 5.89
N GLY A 149 12.65 -3.80 6.79
CA GLY A 149 12.24 -3.92 8.18
C GLY A 149 10.94 -4.69 8.39
N SER A 150 10.10 -4.17 9.27
CA SER A 150 8.77 -4.72 9.55
C SER A 150 7.90 -4.88 8.31
N ASP A 151 8.12 -4.05 7.28
CA ASP A 151 7.43 -4.12 5.99
C ASP A 151 7.62 -5.49 5.31
N ILE A 152 8.84 -6.03 5.34
CA ILE A 152 9.16 -7.35 4.76
C ILE A 152 8.38 -8.45 5.49
N ILE A 153 8.31 -8.34 6.82
CA ILE A 153 7.56 -9.29 7.63
C ILE A 153 6.07 -9.17 7.32
N ALA A 154 5.55 -7.93 7.27
CA ALA A 154 4.16 -7.66 6.95
C ALA A 154 3.78 -8.17 5.54
N ALA A 155 4.62 -7.93 4.53
CA ALA A 155 4.41 -8.44 3.18
C ALA A 155 4.43 -9.97 3.14
N SER A 156 5.32 -10.60 3.93
CA SER A 156 5.40 -12.07 4.03
C SER A 156 4.15 -12.68 4.63
N VAL A 157 3.60 -12.07 5.69
CA VAL A 157 2.35 -12.53 6.32
C VAL A 157 1.15 -12.27 5.39
N ASN A 158 1.07 -11.08 4.79
CA ASN A 158 -0.01 -10.72 3.86
C ASN A 158 -0.06 -11.65 2.63
N LYS A 159 1.08 -12.22 2.21
CA LYS A 159 1.11 -13.19 1.11
C LYS A 159 0.28 -14.46 1.40
N TYR A 160 0.23 -14.89 2.66
CA TYR A 160 -0.44 -16.13 3.06
C TYR A 160 -1.79 -15.90 3.75
N HIS A 161 -2.02 -14.70 4.26
CA HIS A 161 -3.22 -14.34 5.02
C HIS A 161 -3.81 -13.06 4.47
N ASP A 162 -5.12 -12.98 4.40
CA ASP A 162 -5.86 -11.80 3.93
C ASP A 162 -6.02 -10.78 5.07
N ILE A 163 -4.88 -10.30 5.59
CA ILE A 163 -4.80 -9.31 6.66
C ILE A 163 -4.15 -8.06 6.06
N SER A 164 -4.69 -6.87 6.34
CA SER A 164 -4.09 -5.62 5.84
C SER A 164 -2.66 -5.45 6.33
N LEU A 165 -1.81 -4.87 5.48
CA LEU A 165 -0.40 -4.61 5.81
C LEU A 165 -0.29 -3.75 7.07
N GLY A 166 -1.10 -2.70 7.19
CA GLY A 166 -1.08 -1.82 8.35
C GLY A 166 -1.40 -2.53 9.65
N ARG A 167 -2.33 -3.49 9.68
CA ARG A 167 -2.62 -4.27 10.89
C ARG A 167 -1.44 -5.09 11.37
N ILE A 168 -0.69 -5.69 10.43
CA ILE A 168 0.50 -6.48 10.77
C ILE A 168 1.59 -5.56 11.27
N LEU A 169 1.81 -4.41 10.60
CA LEU A 169 2.78 -3.40 10.99
C LEU A 169 2.49 -2.86 12.38
N ILE A 170 1.23 -2.58 12.72
CA ILE A 170 0.84 -2.12 14.06
C ILE A 170 1.34 -3.07 15.14
N VAL A 171 1.18 -4.38 14.98
CA VAL A 171 1.60 -5.35 15.99
C VAL A 171 3.11 -5.40 16.15
N ILE A 172 3.85 -5.41 15.03
CA ILE A 172 5.32 -5.48 15.05
C ILE A 172 5.91 -4.19 15.61
N ASP A 173 5.44 -3.07 15.11
CA ASP A 173 5.99 -1.75 15.43
C ASP A 173 5.61 -1.33 16.86
N PHE A 174 4.48 -1.82 17.39
CA PHE A 174 4.14 -1.68 18.81
C PHE A 174 5.25 -2.24 19.72
N CYS A 175 5.79 -3.40 19.39
CA CYS A 175 6.90 -3.99 20.14
C CYS A 175 8.19 -3.17 19.99
N ILE A 176 8.46 -2.67 18.78
CA ILE A 176 9.66 -1.85 18.51
C ILE A 176 9.60 -0.55 19.31
N ILE A 177 8.51 0.19 19.22
CA ILE A 177 8.31 1.45 19.91
C ILE A 177 8.30 1.25 21.43
N GLY A 178 7.63 0.21 21.90
CA GLY A 178 7.60 -0.16 23.31
C GLY A 178 8.99 -0.45 23.88
N SER A 179 9.92 -0.96 23.07
CA SER A 179 11.30 -1.22 23.48
C SER A 179 12.06 0.04 23.94
N CYS A 180 11.67 1.24 23.48
CA CYS A 180 12.25 2.50 23.93
C CYS A 180 12.19 2.71 25.45
N MET A 181 11.21 2.07 26.11
CA MET A 181 11.07 2.13 27.56
C MET A 181 12.29 1.59 28.30
N PHE A 182 13.02 0.65 27.69
CA PHE A 182 14.18 -0.02 28.28
C PHE A 182 15.50 0.74 28.10
N PHE A 183 15.53 1.78 27.23
CA PHE A 183 16.78 2.51 26.94
C PHE A 183 16.89 3.81 27.77
N PRO A 184 17.83 3.90 28.74
CA PRO A 184 18.05 5.11 29.55
C PRO A 184 18.43 6.34 28.71
N ALA A 185 19.01 6.15 27.53
CA ALA A 185 19.41 7.21 26.61
C ALA A 185 18.25 8.15 26.18
N PHE A 186 17.00 7.71 26.34
CA PHE A 186 15.83 8.54 26.08
C PHE A 186 15.37 9.42 27.23
N GLY A 187 16.14 9.46 28.32
CA GLY A 187 15.89 10.32 29.47
C GLY A 187 15.24 9.60 30.65
N THR A 188 14.57 10.38 31.52
CA THR A 188 13.84 9.88 32.67
C THR A 188 12.69 8.94 32.27
N TYR A 189 12.18 8.18 33.23
CA TYR A 189 11.05 7.25 32.97
C TYR A 189 9.85 7.99 32.37
N LEU A 190 9.55 9.20 32.83
CA LEU A 190 8.43 9.99 32.30
C LEU A 190 8.68 10.48 30.87
N GLU A 191 9.89 10.90 30.54
CA GLU A 191 10.27 11.30 29.18
C GLU A 191 10.23 10.12 28.22
N ARG A 192 10.63 8.93 28.64
CA ARG A 192 10.52 7.70 27.87
C ARG A 192 9.05 7.35 27.62
N ALA A 193 8.20 7.46 28.64
CA ALA A 193 6.76 7.23 28.48
C ALA A 193 6.13 8.20 27.47
N HIS A 194 6.49 9.49 27.52
CA HIS A 194 6.05 10.48 26.53
C HIS A 194 6.46 10.08 25.10
N LYS A 195 7.71 9.69 24.89
CA LYS A 195 8.21 9.28 23.55
C LYS A 195 7.52 8.04 23.04
N VAL A 196 7.24 7.07 23.90
CA VAL A 196 6.49 5.87 23.55
C VAL A 196 5.03 6.20 23.20
N MET A 197 4.39 7.10 23.95
CA MET A 197 3.04 7.58 23.60
C MET A 197 3.01 8.28 22.25
N PHE A 198 3.96 9.19 21.97
CA PHE A 198 4.10 9.82 20.66
C PHE A 198 4.34 8.78 19.56
N GLY A 199 5.21 7.81 19.83
CA GLY A 199 5.47 6.70 18.90
C GLY A 199 4.22 5.89 18.58
N PHE A 200 3.34 5.64 19.55
CA PHE A 200 2.06 4.99 19.29
C PHE A 200 1.11 5.85 18.46
N CYS A 201 1.08 7.17 18.67
CA CYS A 201 0.33 8.08 17.81
C CYS A 201 0.88 8.04 16.36
N VAL A 202 2.19 8.05 16.19
CA VAL A 202 2.86 7.88 14.88
C VAL A 202 2.38 6.59 14.22
N LEU A 203 2.49 5.48 14.94
CA LEU A 203 2.12 4.15 14.45
C LEU A 203 0.68 4.10 13.96
N ILE A 204 -0.26 4.66 14.71
CA ILE A 204 -1.68 4.68 14.33
C ILE A 204 -1.90 5.57 13.11
N LEU A 205 -1.37 6.80 13.11
CA LEU A 205 -1.59 7.76 12.02
C LEU A 205 -0.92 7.32 10.71
N GLU A 206 0.31 6.83 10.78
CA GLU A 206 1.05 6.37 9.60
C GLU A 206 0.38 5.17 8.96
N ASN A 207 0.01 4.16 9.76
CA ASN A 207 -0.66 2.97 9.24
C ASN A 207 -2.09 3.26 8.78
N PHE A 208 -2.80 4.20 9.41
CA PHE A 208 -4.10 4.65 8.93
C PHE A 208 -3.98 5.31 7.55
N ALA A 209 -3.01 6.21 7.35
CA ALA A 209 -2.76 6.85 6.06
C ALA A 209 -2.35 5.82 5.00
N LEU A 210 -1.49 4.87 5.35
CA LEU A 210 -1.06 3.77 4.50
C LEU A 210 -2.25 2.91 4.05
N ASP A 211 -3.03 2.39 4.99
CA ASP A 211 -4.16 1.51 4.68
C ASP A 211 -5.26 2.25 3.91
N TYR A 212 -5.50 3.53 4.20
CA TYR A 212 -6.46 4.36 3.48
C TYR A 212 -6.14 4.44 1.99
N ILE A 213 -4.88 4.72 1.64
CA ILE A 213 -4.44 4.85 0.24
C ILE A 213 -4.40 3.47 -0.44
N MET A 214 -3.90 2.44 0.25
CA MET A 214 -3.86 1.07 -0.26
C MET A 214 -5.26 0.55 -0.58
N ASN A 215 -6.23 0.79 0.31
CA ASN A 215 -7.61 0.35 0.12
C ASN A 215 -8.32 1.16 -0.97
N ALA A 216 -8.08 2.49 -1.04
CA ALA A 216 -8.67 3.33 -2.08
C ALA A 216 -8.32 2.87 -3.50
N GLN A 217 -7.12 2.32 -3.70
CA GLN A 217 -6.71 1.75 -5.00
C GLN A 217 -7.27 0.35 -5.29
N ARG A 218 -7.69 -0.38 -4.26
CA ARG A 218 -8.28 -1.71 -4.40
C ARG A 218 -9.81 -1.67 -4.46
N GLU A 219 -10.40 -0.55 -4.10
CA GLU A 219 -11.84 -0.41 -4.06
C GLU A 219 -12.43 -0.61 -5.46
N SER A 220 -13.36 -1.54 -5.55
CA SER A 220 -14.11 -1.84 -6.76
C SER A 220 -15.53 -1.30 -6.64
N VAL A 221 -16.13 -1.01 -7.77
CA VAL A 221 -17.51 -0.51 -7.87
C VAL A 221 -18.29 -1.33 -8.87
N GLN A 222 -19.55 -1.52 -8.58
CA GLN A 222 -20.52 -2.08 -9.50
C GLN A 222 -21.42 -0.98 -10.05
N PHE A 223 -21.53 -0.93 -11.35
CA PHE A 223 -22.49 -0.09 -12.03
C PHE A 223 -23.69 -0.93 -12.48
N MET A 224 -24.88 -0.43 -12.20
CA MET A 224 -26.11 -0.91 -12.85
C MET A 224 -26.68 0.26 -13.67
N ILE A 225 -26.66 0.09 -15.00
CA ILE A 225 -27.04 1.12 -15.95
C ILE A 225 -28.32 0.71 -16.67
N PHE A 226 -29.36 1.53 -16.51
CA PHE A 226 -30.65 1.34 -17.15
C PHE A 226 -30.74 2.30 -18.33
N SER A 227 -30.72 1.78 -19.54
CA SER A 227 -30.73 2.58 -20.77
C SER A 227 -31.42 1.86 -21.92
N SER A 228 -32.12 2.62 -22.74
CA SER A 228 -32.65 2.12 -24.00
C SER A 228 -31.57 1.89 -25.05
N LYS A 229 -30.41 2.59 -24.93
CA LYS A 229 -29.24 2.47 -25.77
C LYS A 229 -28.20 1.49 -25.20
N TYR A 230 -28.68 0.40 -24.61
CA TYR A 230 -27.81 -0.54 -23.87
C TYR A 230 -26.73 -1.17 -24.73
N GLN A 231 -26.99 -1.41 -26.02
CA GLN A 231 -26.01 -2.01 -26.96
C GLN A 231 -24.85 -1.05 -27.24
N GLU A 232 -25.16 0.21 -27.59
CA GLU A 232 -24.17 1.25 -27.84
C GLU A 232 -23.30 1.50 -26.59
N LEU A 233 -23.92 1.52 -25.41
CA LEU A 233 -23.23 1.67 -24.14
C LEU A 233 -22.34 0.47 -23.83
N ALA A 234 -22.81 -0.76 -24.05
CA ALA A 234 -22.02 -1.97 -23.81
C ALA A 234 -20.78 -2.01 -24.71
N GLU A 235 -20.93 -1.65 -25.98
CA GLU A 235 -19.82 -1.60 -26.93
C GLU A 235 -18.82 -0.50 -26.58
N ALA A 236 -19.29 0.72 -26.30
CA ALA A 236 -18.43 1.84 -25.92
C ALA A 236 -17.63 1.55 -24.65
N ILE A 237 -18.30 1.08 -23.59
CA ILE A 237 -17.65 0.76 -22.33
C ILE A 237 -16.65 -0.39 -22.53
N GLY A 238 -17.06 -1.48 -23.19
CA GLY A 238 -16.18 -2.63 -23.43
C GLY A 238 -14.94 -2.26 -24.25
N THR A 239 -15.09 -1.40 -25.25
CA THR A 239 -14.00 -0.99 -26.15
C THR A 239 -13.05 0.01 -25.47
N GLU A 240 -13.59 1.01 -24.75
CA GLU A 240 -12.79 2.08 -24.17
C GLU A 240 -12.13 1.68 -22.85
N THR A 241 -12.80 0.85 -22.04
CA THR A 241 -12.30 0.48 -20.71
C THR A 241 -11.71 -0.93 -20.65
N GLY A 242 -12.04 -1.79 -21.61
CA GLY A 242 -11.63 -3.20 -21.59
C GLY A 242 -12.36 -4.06 -20.55
N HIS A 243 -13.40 -3.52 -19.88
CA HIS A 243 -14.19 -4.26 -18.90
C HIS A 243 -15.27 -5.10 -19.53
N GLY A 244 -15.55 -6.26 -18.93
CA GLY A 244 -16.69 -7.08 -19.27
C GLY A 244 -18.00 -6.39 -18.91
N VAL A 245 -18.95 -6.39 -19.83
CA VAL A 245 -20.30 -5.86 -19.64
C VAL A 245 -21.30 -7.01 -19.67
N THR A 246 -22.06 -7.19 -18.60
CA THR A 246 -23.12 -8.20 -18.52
C THR A 246 -24.46 -7.52 -18.70
N ILE A 247 -25.27 -8.03 -19.62
CA ILE A 247 -26.63 -7.54 -19.85
C ILE A 247 -27.59 -8.42 -19.05
N LEU A 248 -28.35 -7.80 -18.15
CA LEU A 248 -29.38 -8.45 -17.36
C LEU A 248 -30.75 -8.11 -17.93
N ASP A 249 -31.60 -9.11 -18.06
CA ASP A 249 -33.00 -8.94 -18.45
C ASP A 249 -33.84 -8.64 -17.21
N GLY A 250 -34.58 -7.53 -17.25
CA GLY A 250 -35.48 -7.10 -16.21
C GLY A 250 -36.86 -6.78 -16.77
N HIS A 251 -37.85 -6.71 -15.90
CA HIS A 251 -39.20 -6.31 -16.20
C HIS A 251 -39.65 -5.17 -15.26
N GLY A 252 -40.06 -4.06 -15.86
CA GLY A 252 -40.52 -2.90 -15.07
C GLY A 252 -41.90 -3.18 -14.52
N TRP A 253 -42.00 -3.37 -13.21
CA TRP A 253 -43.29 -3.65 -12.54
C TRP A 253 -44.39 -2.62 -12.86
N TYR A 254 -44.05 -1.33 -12.75
CA TYR A 254 -45.00 -0.25 -12.98
C TYR A 254 -45.33 -0.02 -14.45
N THR A 255 -44.30 -0.12 -15.33
CA THR A 255 -44.48 0.18 -16.77
C THR A 255 -44.92 -1.02 -17.59
N GLY A 256 -44.77 -2.25 -17.06
CA GLY A 256 -45.00 -3.49 -17.77
C GLY A 256 -44.06 -3.74 -18.97
N LYS A 257 -42.95 -2.95 -19.07
CA LYS A 257 -42.03 -3.04 -20.20
C LYS A 257 -40.77 -3.81 -19.81
N ASP A 258 -40.22 -4.50 -20.78
CA ASP A 258 -38.89 -5.13 -20.63
C ASP A 258 -37.81 -4.08 -20.60
N VAL A 259 -36.86 -4.26 -19.68
CA VAL A 259 -35.72 -3.36 -19.42
C VAL A 259 -34.44 -4.16 -19.49
N LYS A 260 -33.44 -3.64 -20.20
CA LYS A 260 -32.09 -4.19 -20.23
C LYS A 260 -31.23 -3.36 -19.26
N VAL A 261 -30.57 -4.05 -18.34
CA VAL A 261 -29.68 -3.44 -17.35
C VAL A 261 -28.25 -3.91 -17.61
N LEU A 262 -27.34 -2.96 -17.82
CA LEU A 262 -25.93 -3.27 -17.91
C LEU A 262 -25.34 -3.37 -16.51
N CYS A 263 -24.70 -4.49 -16.21
CA CYS A 263 -23.95 -4.71 -14.99
C CYS A 263 -22.46 -4.72 -15.30
N ILE A 264 -21.69 -3.82 -14.67
CA ILE A 264 -20.26 -3.65 -14.92
C ILE A 264 -19.56 -3.61 -13.58
N LEU A 265 -18.47 -4.36 -13.46
CA LEU A 265 -17.54 -4.28 -12.34
C LEU A 265 -16.29 -3.56 -12.82
N ALA A 266 -15.89 -2.50 -12.11
CA ALA A 266 -14.72 -1.69 -12.44
C ALA A 266 -14.00 -1.25 -11.16
N LYS A 267 -12.78 -0.75 -11.30
CA LYS A 267 -12.11 -0.11 -10.17
C LYS A 267 -12.65 1.29 -9.93
N LYS A 268 -12.69 1.71 -8.68
CA LYS A 268 -13.30 3.02 -8.29
C LYS A 268 -12.69 4.20 -9.03
N PHE A 269 -11.37 4.19 -9.29
CA PHE A 269 -10.71 5.29 -9.99
C PHE A 269 -11.14 5.41 -11.47
N GLU A 270 -11.72 4.37 -12.06
CA GLU A 270 -12.23 4.35 -13.44
C GLU A 270 -13.66 4.88 -13.55
N SER A 271 -14.33 5.09 -12.42
CA SER A 271 -15.73 5.55 -12.36
C SER A 271 -15.98 6.79 -13.19
N THR A 272 -15.09 7.77 -13.13
CA THR A 272 -15.22 9.04 -13.87
C THR A 272 -15.21 8.81 -15.39
N THR A 273 -14.40 7.87 -15.87
CA THR A 273 -14.36 7.52 -17.29
C THR A 273 -15.67 6.84 -17.72
N ILE A 274 -16.15 5.88 -16.92
CA ILE A 274 -17.43 5.19 -17.19
C ILE A 274 -18.59 6.19 -17.20
N PHE A 275 -18.68 7.08 -16.22
CA PHE A 275 -19.72 8.13 -16.22
C PHE A 275 -19.63 9.05 -17.44
N ARG A 276 -18.43 9.37 -17.91
CA ARG A 276 -18.24 10.18 -19.12
C ARG A 276 -18.78 9.47 -20.35
N ILE A 277 -18.47 8.19 -20.51
CA ILE A 277 -18.98 7.36 -21.62
C ILE A 277 -20.52 7.31 -21.57
N ILE A 278 -21.09 7.03 -20.38
CA ILE A 278 -22.55 6.98 -20.23
C ILE A 278 -23.19 8.30 -20.61
N LYS A 279 -22.70 9.42 -20.08
CA LYS A 279 -23.25 10.75 -20.35
C LYS A 279 -23.15 11.15 -21.82
N PHE A 280 -22.11 10.71 -22.51
CA PHE A 280 -21.92 10.99 -23.93
C PHE A 280 -22.84 10.16 -24.80
N THR A 281 -23.03 8.86 -24.49
CA THR A 281 -23.83 7.93 -25.30
C THR A 281 -25.33 8.06 -25.00
N ASP A 282 -25.71 8.11 -23.71
CA ASP A 282 -27.09 8.29 -23.29
C ASP A 282 -27.20 9.20 -22.08
N PRO A 283 -27.43 10.52 -22.29
CA PRO A 283 -27.59 11.50 -21.20
C PRO A 283 -28.78 11.22 -20.27
N HIS A 284 -29.74 10.40 -20.72
CA HIS A 284 -30.96 10.06 -19.96
C HIS A 284 -30.87 8.70 -19.24
N ALA A 285 -29.73 8.00 -19.35
CA ALA A 285 -29.53 6.73 -18.66
C ALA A 285 -29.66 6.91 -17.15
N PHE A 286 -30.37 5.98 -16.49
CA PHE A 286 -30.40 5.91 -15.03
C PHE A 286 -29.26 4.99 -14.58
N VAL A 287 -28.43 5.50 -13.67
CA VAL A 287 -27.21 4.81 -13.22
C VAL A 287 -27.22 4.67 -11.72
N SER A 288 -27.06 3.45 -11.22
CA SER A 288 -26.75 3.16 -9.83
C SER A 288 -25.31 2.67 -9.72
N GLN A 289 -24.53 3.29 -8.83
CA GLN A 289 -23.19 2.87 -8.47
C GLN A 289 -23.15 2.43 -7.03
N SER A 290 -22.59 1.25 -6.76
CA SER A 290 -22.37 0.73 -5.41
C SER A 290 -20.93 0.30 -5.23
N SER A 291 -20.37 0.52 -4.03
CA SER A 291 -19.05 -0.02 -3.67
C SER A 291 -19.15 -1.52 -3.43
N VAL A 292 -18.18 -2.26 -3.94
CA VAL A 292 -18.07 -3.71 -3.76
C VAL A 292 -16.83 -4.00 -2.91
N ILE A 293 -17.01 -4.70 -1.79
CA ILE A 293 -15.96 -4.94 -0.80
C ILE A 293 -14.84 -5.83 -1.35
N GLY A 294 -15.15 -6.70 -2.31
CA GLY A 294 -14.14 -7.54 -2.95
C GLY A 294 -14.63 -8.08 -4.29
N VAL A 295 -13.81 -7.94 -5.30
CA VAL A 295 -13.98 -8.57 -6.60
C VAL A 295 -12.75 -9.41 -6.85
N TYR A 296 -12.94 -10.70 -7.11
CA TYR A 296 -11.86 -11.65 -7.30
C TYR A 296 -12.01 -12.35 -8.66
N GLY A 297 -10.89 -12.60 -9.32
CA GLY A 297 -10.84 -13.27 -10.60
C GLY A 297 -10.17 -12.43 -11.69
N GLU A 298 -10.42 -12.76 -12.94
CA GLU A 298 -9.77 -12.12 -14.09
C GLU A 298 -9.93 -10.59 -14.09
N GLY A 299 -8.79 -9.88 -14.09
CA GLY A 299 -8.74 -8.42 -14.04
C GLY A 299 -8.83 -7.78 -12.65
N PHE A 300 -9.07 -8.58 -11.59
CA PHE A 300 -9.18 -8.16 -10.20
C PHE A 300 -8.22 -8.94 -9.28
N ASP A 301 -8.43 -8.87 -7.97
CA ASP A 301 -7.58 -9.51 -6.99
C ASP A 301 -7.65 -11.05 -7.04
N GLU A 302 -6.54 -11.72 -6.72
CA GLU A 302 -6.49 -13.18 -6.66
C GLU A 302 -7.13 -13.72 -5.37
N MET A 303 -7.85 -14.83 -5.49
CA MET A 303 -8.42 -15.53 -4.32
C MET A 303 -7.33 -16.25 -3.54
N LYS A 304 -7.01 -15.78 -2.33
CA LYS A 304 -5.99 -16.35 -1.41
C LYS A 304 -6.52 -17.52 -0.57
N VAL A 305 -7.38 -18.39 -1.13
CA VAL A 305 -7.95 -19.53 -0.41
C VAL A 305 -7.04 -20.75 -0.52
N LYS A 306 -6.65 -21.32 0.61
CA LYS A 306 -5.90 -22.61 0.64
C LYS A 306 -6.84 -23.75 0.26
N ILE A 307 -6.70 -24.28 -0.95
CA ILE A 307 -7.41 -25.49 -1.37
C ILE A 307 -6.74 -26.68 -0.68
N ASN A 308 -7.53 -27.46 0.06
CA ASN A 308 -7.05 -28.74 0.60
C ASN A 308 -6.84 -29.72 -0.57
N LYS A 309 -5.59 -29.88 -1.00
CA LYS A 309 -5.20 -30.69 -2.18
C LYS A 309 -5.76 -32.13 -2.11
N LYS A 310 -5.87 -32.70 -0.90
CA LYS A 310 -6.46 -34.04 -0.73
C LYS A 310 -7.94 -34.06 -1.09
N LEU A 311 -8.70 -33.09 -0.61
CA LEU A 311 -10.14 -32.98 -0.90
C LEU A 311 -10.41 -32.70 -2.39
N HIS A 312 -9.57 -31.88 -3.00
CA HIS A 312 -9.67 -31.56 -4.43
C HIS A 312 -9.39 -32.79 -5.31
N GLN A 313 -8.36 -33.58 -4.97
CA GLN A 313 -8.06 -34.82 -5.68
C GLN A 313 -9.17 -35.86 -5.52
N GLN A 314 -9.75 -35.98 -4.33
CA GLN A 314 -10.88 -36.88 -4.10
C GLN A 314 -12.11 -36.50 -4.92
N ARG A 315 -12.43 -35.20 -5.03
CA ARG A 315 -13.54 -34.71 -5.88
C ARG A 315 -13.30 -34.97 -7.36
N LEU A 316 -12.08 -34.75 -7.85
CA LEU A 316 -11.71 -35.03 -9.24
C LEU A 316 -11.80 -36.55 -9.55
N GLN A 317 -11.45 -37.42 -8.60
CA GLN A 317 -11.60 -38.86 -8.75
C GLN A 317 -13.07 -39.30 -8.74
N GLN A 318 -13.91 -38.67 -7.91
CA GLN A 318 -15.35 -38.91 -7.92
C GLN A 318 -16.01 -38.50 -9.22
N GLN A 319 -15.71 -37.29 -9.72
CA GLN A 319 -16.24 -36.80 -11.00
C GLN A 319 -15.84 -37.70 -12.19
N LYS A 320 -14.62 -38.22 -12.20
CA LYS A 320 -14.18 -39.18 -13.22
C LYS A 320 -14.88 -40.52 -13.14
N LYS A 321 -15.33 -40.94 -11.96
CA LYS A 321 -16.11 -42.17 -11.75
C LYS A 321 -17.60 -42.00 -12.12
N GLU A 322 -18.13 -40.79 -12.03
CA GLU A 322 -19.52 -40.46 -12.43
C GLU A 322 -19.68 -40.29 -13.94
N GLN A 323 -18.55 -40.02 -14.63
CA GLN A 323 -18.53 -39.84 -16.12
C GLN A 323 -18.13 -41.14 -16.88
N ALA A 324 -17.72 -42.19 -16.19
CA ALA A 324 -17.38 -43.50 -16.74
C ALA A 324 -18.49 -44.53 -16.46
#